data_c05db13c6432b064dd1af60d7b40ce48
#
_entry.id   c05db13c6432b064dd1af60d7b40ce48
#
_cell.length_a   1.000
_cell.length_b   1.000
_cell.length_c   1.000
_cell.angle_alpha   90.00
_cell.angle_beta   90.00
_cell.angle_gamma   90.00
#
_symmetry.space_group_name_H-M   'P 1'
#
loop_
_entity.id
_entity.type
_entity.pdbx_description
1 polymer ?
#
loop_
_entity_poly.entity_id
_entity_poly.type
_entity_poly.pdbx_seq_one_letter_code
_entity_poly.pdbx_strand_id
1 'polypeptide(L)'
;PRTLNYGGIAIYPAMMRELMADCPVDYALHLDHGSSLALAKKCVAGGFSSVMFDGSLMPFEDNIKFTKEVTDFALPMDVSVEGELGTIGGKEEGDTDLEASYTKVSEAEEFVRRTNVSTLAIGVGTAHGVYKGTPHINIERIKEIHAAIDTPLVLHGASGLSDEVLKDCIAAGITKINFATELRQAYTNGIKAEFAKDPEVFDPKIYMRGAI
;
A
#
# COMPACT_ATOMS: atom_id res chain seq x y z
N PRO A 1 -3.56 3.10 8.37
CA PRO A 1 -4.46 3.34 9.53
C PRO A 1 -4.10 4.57 10.37
N ARG A 2 -2.80 4.85 10.67
CA ARG A 2 -2.40 6.02 11.52
C ARG A 2 -2.87 7.35 10.94
N THR A 3 -2.80 7.52 9.62
CA THR A 3 -3.30 8.73 8.93
C THR A 3 -4.78 8.94 9.19
N LEU A 4 -5.59 7.87 9.16
CA LEU A 4 -7.03 7.94 9.46
C LEU A 4 -7.30 8.38 10.91
N ASN A 5 -6.46 7.97 11.85
CA ASN A 5 -6.57 8.40 13.25
C ASN A 5 -6.25 9.89 13.41
N TYR A 6 -5.39 10.44 12.55
CA TYR A 6 -5.03 11.86 12.57
C TYR A 6 -6.11 12.75 11.96
N GLY A 7 -6.59 12.43 10.75
CA GLY A 7 -7.53 13.28 10.00
C GLY A 7 -9.01 12.85 10.11
N GLY A 8 -9.26 11.60 10.50
CA GLY A 8 -10.60 11.02 10.50
C GLY A 8 -11.06 10.51 9.13
N ILE A 9 -11.91 9.49 9.13
CA ILE A 9 -12.34 8.78 7.91
C ILE A 9 -13.16 9.68 6.97
N ALA A 10 -13.97 10.59 7.50
CA ALA A 10 -14.86 11.41 6.69
C ALA A 10 -14.13 12.53 5.91
N ILE A 11 -12.99 13.00 6.39
CA ILE A 11 -12.26 14.13 5.79
C ILE A 11 -11.61 13.72 4.46
N TYR A 12 -10.95 12.56 4.41
CA TYR A 12 -10.19 12.13 3.24
C TYR A 12 -11.06 11.97 1.98
N PRO A 13 -12.23 11.30 2.01
CA PRO A 13 -13.10 11.23 0.84
C PRO A 13 -13.61 12.60 0.37
N ALA A 14 -13.91 13.51 1.31
CA ALA A 14 -14.35 14.85 0.97
C ALA A 14 -13.22 15.65 0.27
N MET A 15 -12.02 15.63 0.84
CA MET A 15 -10.85 16.28 0.22
C MET A 15 -10.52 15.70 -1.14
N MET A 16 -10.53 14.37 -1.28
CA MET A 16 -10.22 13.71 -2.55
C MET A 16 -11.24 14.05 -3.64
N ARG A 17 -12.53 14.07 -3.33
CA ARG A 17 -13.56 14.48 -4.30
C ARG A 17 -13.32 15.88 -4.84
N GLU A 18 -12.99 16.84 -3.97
CA GLU A 18 -12.71 18.21 -4.39
C GLU A 18 -11.40 18.32 -5.20
N LEU A 19 -10.32 17.70 -4.72
CA LEU A 19 -9.03 17.75 -5.38
C LEU A 19 -9.03 17.07 -6.75
N MET A 20 -9.84 16.03 -6.91
CA MET A 20 -9.88 15.21 -8.11
C MET A 20 -11.06 15.55 -9.04
N ALA A 21 -11.89 16.56 -8.71
CA ALA A 21 -13.07 16.91 -9.48
C ALA A 21 -12.77 17.19 -10.97
N ASP A 22 -11.66 17.87 -11.24
CA ASP A 22 -11.20 18.21 -12.60
C ASP A 22 -9.99 17.36 -13.05
N CYS A 23 -9.68 16.27 -12.33
CA CYS A 23 -8.54 15.42 -12.68
C CYS A 23 -8.82 14.60 -13.93
N PRO A 24 -7.96 14.65 -14.96
CA PRO A 24 -8.19 13.94 -16.22
C PRO A 24 -7.86 12.45 -16.17
N VAL A 25 -7.38 11.95 -15.01
CA VAL A 25 -7.01 10.53 -14.83
C VAL A 25 -7.89 9.89 -13.77
N ASP A 26 -8.11 8.59 -13.91
CA ASP A 26 -8.83 7.81 -12.91
C ASP A 26 -8.06 7.77 -11.59
N TYR A 27 -8.79 7.75 -10.48
CA TYR A 27 -8.23 7.66 -9.15
C TYR A 27 -9.04 6.74 -8.24
N ALA A 28 -8.39 6.21 -7.23
CA ALA A 28 -9.04 5.46 -6.16
C ALA A 28 -8.58 6.00 -4.79
N LEU A 29 -9.51 6.16 -3.86
CA LEU A 29 -9.17 6.37 -2.46
C LEU A 29 -9.07 5.00 -1.78
N HIS A 30 -7.85 4.63 -1.39
CA HIS A 30 -7.51 3.31 -0.89
C HIS A 30 -7.19 3.31 0.61
N LEU A 31 -7.75 2.35 1.35
CA LEU A 31 -7.29 2.01 2.69
C LEU A 31 -6.09 1.07 2.56
N ASP A 32 -4.91 1.56 2.86
CA ASP A 32 -3.66 0.80 2.88
C ASP A 32 -3.46 0.11 4.24
N HIS A 33 -3.07 -1.17 4.26
CA HIS A 33 -2.85 -2.01 5.45
C HIS A 33 -3.96 -1.97 6.50
N GLY A 34 -5.20 -2.20 6.09
CA GLY A 34 -6.34 -2.29 7.00
C GLY A 34 -6.20 -3.49 7.96
N SER A 35 -6.25 -3.23 9.26
CA SER A 35 -6.00 -4.22 10.32
C SER A 35 -7.25 -4.95 10.81
N SER A 36 -8.42 -4.63 10.29
CA SER A 36 -9.67 -5.26 10.74
C SER A 36 -10.84 -5.05 9.79
N LEU A 37 -11.77 -6.01 9.77
CA LEU A 37 -13.05 -5.90 9.08
C LEU A 37 -13.83 -4.64 9.51
N ALA A 38 -13.80 -4.30 10.79
CA ALA A 38 -14.48 -3.10 11.29
C ALA A 38 -13.94 -1.81 10.69
N LEU A 39 -12.61 -1.71 10.50
CA LEU A 39 -11.97 -0.57 9.85
C LEU A 39 -12.31 -0.53 8.36
N ALA A 40 -12.21 -1.66 7.65
CA ALA A 40 -12.61 -1.76 6.25
C ALA A 40 -14.06 -1.31 6.04
N LYS A 41 -15.01 -1.80 6.84
CA LYS A 41 -16.43 -1.38 6.80
C LYS A 41 -16.61 0.12 7.01
N LYS A 42 -15.89 0.72 7.96
CA LYS A 42 -15.93 2.17 8.18
C LYS A 42 -15.41 2.96 7.00
N CYS A 43 -14.31 2.50 6.36
CA CYS A 43 -13.75 3.16 5.18
C CYS A 43 -14.71 3.07 3.98
N VAL A 44 -15.29 1.89 3.72
CA VAL A 44 -16.30 1.70 2.67
C VAL A 44 -17.50 2.64 2.89
N ALA A 45 -18.06 2.64 4.11
CA ALA A 45 -19.17 3.54 4.47
C ALA A 45 -18.78 5.02 4.40
N GLY A 46 -17.49 5.34 4.61
CA GLY A 46 -16.92 6.69 4.50
C GLY A 46 -16.68 7.16 3.06
N GLY A 47 -16.83 6.28 2.05
CA GLY A 47 -16.67 6.62 0.64
C GLY A 47 -15.29 6.29 0.05
N PHE A 48 -14.56 5.34 0.65
CA PHE A 48 -13.38 4.75 0.02
C PHE A 48 -13.82 3.84 -1.12
N SER A 49 -13.12 3.93 -2.26
CA SER A 49 -13.38 3.10 -3.45
C SER A 49 -12.55 1.82 -3.48
N SER A 50 -11.59 1.69 -2.55
CA SER A 50 -10.73 0.53 -2.43
C SER A 50 -10.31 0.33 -0.96
N VAL A 51 -10.22 -0.90 -0.51
CA VAL A 51 -9.75 -1.23 0.85
C VAL A 51 -8.81 -2.42 0.81
N MET A 52 -7.78 -2.41 1.64
CA MET A 52 -6.92 -3.56 1.88
C MET A 52 -7.21 -4.15 3.27
N PHE A 53 -7.25 -5.47 3.34
CA PHE A 53 -7.13 -6.19 4.58
C PHE A 53 -5.77 -6.89 4.62
N ASP A 54 -4.95 -6.49 5.59
CA ASP A 54 -3.63 -7.07 5.79
C ASP A 54 -3.68 -8.13 6.89
N GLY A 55 -3.73 -9.38 6.44
CA GLY A 55 -3.63 -10.58 7.28
C GLY A 55 -2.30 -11.32 7.12
N SER A 56 -1.29 -10.70 6.52
CA SER A 56 -0.01 -11.34 6.17
C SER A 56 0.75 -11.93 7.38
N LEU A 57 0.54 -11.37 8.56
CA LEU A 57 1.12 -11.87 9.82
C LEU A 57 0.24 -12.91 10.54
N MET A 58 -0.94 -13.21 10.02
CA MET A 58 -1.85 -14.22 10.57
C MET A 58 -1.52 -15.61 10.01
N PRO A 59 -1.97 -16.69 10.67
CA PRO A 59 -2.04 -17.99 10.03
C PRO A 59 -2.80 -17.92 8.70
N PHE A 60 -2.36 -18.67 7.69
CA PHE A 60 -2.92 -18.63 6.32
C PHE A 60 -4.44 -18.76 6.26
N GLU A 61 -5.00 -19.70 7.03
CA GLU A 61 -6.45 -19.92 7.11
C GLU A 61 -7.21 -18.74 7.72
N ASP A 62 -6.63 -18.08 8.70
CA ASP A 62 -7.22 -16.88 9.33
C ASP A 62 -7.16 -15.70 8.36
N ASN A 63 -6.04 -15.53 7.64
CA ASN A 63 -5.92 -14.51 6.59
C ASN A 63 -7.00 -14.71 5.52
N ILE A 64 -7.16 -15.92 5.00
CA ILE A 64 -8.23 -16.25 4.04
C ILE A 64 -9.60 -15.90 4.62
N LYS A 65 -9.89 -16.37 5.83
CA LYS A 65 -11.18 -16.15 6.48
C LYS A 65 -11.53 -14.68 6.58
N PHE A 66 -10.65 -13.87 7.16
CA PHE A 66 -10.94 -12.46 7.38
C PHE A 66 -10.90 -11.64 6.09
N THR A 67 -10.00 -11.95 5.16
CA THR A 67 -10.00 -11.32 3.83
C THR A 67 -11.31 -11.63 3.09
N LYS A 68 -11.79 -12.88 3.16
CA LYS A 68 -13.09 -13.28 2.59
C LYS A 68 -14.24 -12.48 3.19
N GLU A 69 -14.26 -12.27 4.51
CA GLU A 69 -15.29 -11.45 5.16
C GLU A 69 -15.28 -9.99 4.68
N VAL A 70 -14.08 -9.45 4.33
CA VAL A 70 -13.97 -8.11 3.74
C VAL A 70 -14.45 -8.10 2.29
N THR A 71 -14.08 -9.08 1.47
CA THR A 71 -14.52 -9.16 0.06
C THR A 71 -16.03 -9.34 -0.04
N ASP A 72 -16.62 -10.22 0.78
CA ASP A 72 -18.06 -10.44 0.80
C ASP A 72 -18.85 -9.18 1.19
N PHE A 73 -18.24 -8.30 1.96
CA PHE A 73 -18.86 -7.03 2.33
C PHE A 73 -18.62 -5.93 1.28
N ALA A 74 -17.40 -5.78 0.76
CA ALA A 74 -17.00 -4.61 -0.04
C ALA A 74 -17.35 -4.75 -1.53
N LEU A 75 -17.14 -5.93 -2.13
CA LEU A 75 -17.36 -6.15 -3.55
C LEU A 75 -18.81 -5.87 -4.01
N PRO A 76 -19.87 -6.25 -3.26
CA PRO A 76 -21.25 -5.89 -3.63
C PRO A 76 -21.53 -4.39 -3.61
N MET A 77 -20.65 -3.59 -3.00
CA MET A 77 -20.73 -2.12 -2.96
C MET A 77 -19.86 -1.44 -4.03
N ASP A 78 -19.31 -2.21 -4.98
CA ASP A 78 -18.39 -1.73 -6.01
C ASP A 78 -17.08 -1.15 -5.42
N VAL A 79 -16.63 -1.71 -4.29
CA VAL A 79 -15.37 -1.35 -3.63
C VAL A 79 -14.39 -2.50 -3.80
N SER A 80 -13.25 -2.21 -4.44
CA SER A 80 -12.20 -3.21 -4.65
C SER A 80 -11.52 -3.59 -3.33
N VAL A 81 -11.04 -4.85 -3.26
CA VAL A 81 -10.37 -5.38 -2.08
C VAL A 81 -8.99 -5.90 -2.45
N GLU A 82 -7.98 -5.46 -1.71
CA GLU A 82 -6.61 -5.96 -1.75
C GLU A 82 -6.36 -6.90 -0.58
N GLY A 83 -5.71 -8.01 -0.84
CA GLY A 83 -5.17 -8.91 0.19
C GLY A 83 -3.66 -8.97 0.12
N GLU A 84 -3.01 -9.55 1.13
CA GLU A 84 -1.55 -9.71 1.17
C GLU A 84 -1.14 -11.11 1.57
N LEU A 85 -0.11 -11.62 0.89
CA LEU A 85 0.58 -12.87 1.19
C LEU A 85 2.10 -12.70 1.21
N GLY A 86 2.73 -13.47 2.08
CA GLY A 86 4.13 -13.27 2.42
C GLY A 86 4.26 -12.10 3.41
N THR A 87 5.46 -11.80 3.84
CA THR A 87 5.73 -10.69 4.75
C THR A 87 6.61 -9.66 4.06
N ILE A 88 6.14 -8.42 4.00
CA ILE A 88 6.97 -7.30 3.58
C ILE A 88 7.89 -6.96 4.73
N GLY A 89 9.20 -6.92 4.48
CA GLY A 89 10.19 -6.63 5.52
C GLY A 89 10.14 -5.19 6.01
N GLY A 90 10.99 -4.86 7.00
CA GLY A 90 11.17 -3.50 7.50
C GLY A 90 10.10 -3.04 8.48
N LYS A 91 9.96 -1.71 8.62
CA LYS A 91 9.01 -1.08 9.54
C LYS A 91 7.92 -0.37 8.76
N GLU A 92 6.71 -0.78 8.99
CA GLU A 92 5.55 -0.07 8.48
C GLU A 92 5.00 0.90 9.54
N GLU A 93 3.82 0.67 10.07
CA GLU A 93 3.20 1.53 11.09
C GLU A 93 3.54 1.13 12.54
N GLY A 94 4.45 0.16 12.73
CA GLY A 94 4.91 -0.36 14.02
C GLY A 94 6.35 -0.02 14.33
N ASP A 95 6.78 -0.36 15.55
CA ASP A 95 8.18 -0.25 15.97
C ASP A 95 8.99 -1.53 15.71
N THR A 96 8.32 -2.61 15.30
CA THR A 96 8.95 -3.91 15.04
C THR A 96 9.50 -3.96 13.62
N ASP A 97 10.77 -4.33 13.49
CA ASP A 97 11.43 -4.58 12.20
C ASP A 97 11.04 -6.01 11.76
N LEU A 98 10.26 -6.13 10.71
CA LEU A 98 9.77 -7.42 10.22
C LEU A 98 10.78 -8.06 9.26
N GLU A 99 10.93 -9.37 9.37
CA GLU A 99 11.70 -10.17 8.42
C GLU A 99 10.84 -10.50 7.20
N ALA A 100 11.37 -10.26 5.99
CA ALA A 100 10.65 -10.53 4.75
C ALA A 100 10.50 -12.03 4.51
N SER A 101 9.30 -12.46 4.08
CA SER A 101 9.05 -13.82 3.61
C SER A 101 8.44 -13.82 2.21
N TYR A 102 8.87 -14.75 1.37
CA TYR A 102 8.37 -14.84 -0.01
C TYR A 102 7.00 -15.52 -0.07
N THR A 103 6.11 -14.93 -0.86
CA THR A 103 4.83 -15.56 -1.22
C THR A 103 5.07 -16.84 -2.01
N LYS A 104 4.38 -17.92 -1.65
CA LYS A 104 4.40 -19.17 -2.41
C LYS A 104 3.33 -19.14 -3.50
N VAL A 105 3.65 -19.67 -4.68
CA VAL A 105 2.72 -19.71 -5.83
C VAL A 105 1.42 -20.44 -5.46
N SER A 106 1.52 -21.63 -4.86
CA SER A 106 0.35 -22.42 -4.47
C SER A 106 -0.54 -21.72 -3.42
N GLU A 107 0.06 -20.93 -2.51
CA GLU A 107 -0.70 -20.15 -1.55
C GLU A 107 -1.41 -18.97 -2.24
N ALA A 108 -0.79 -18.35 -3.25
CA ALA A 108 -1.41 -17.30 -4.04
C ALA A 108 -2.62 -17.79 -4.83
N GLU A 109 -2.50 -18.93 -5.52
CA GLU A 109 -3.61 -19.58 -6.24
C GLU A 109 -4.79 -19.90 -5.29
N GLU A 110 -4.51 -20.53 -4.17
CA GLU A 110 -5.54 -20.90 -3.19
C GLU A 110 -6.19 -19.66 -2.56
N PHE A 111 -5.40 -18.67 -2.17
CA PHE A 111 -5.87 -17.45 -1.55
C PHE A 111 -6.83 -16.69 -2.46
N VAL A 112 -6.43 -16.41 -3.70
CA VAL A 112 -7.26 -15.69 -4.67
C VAL A 112 -8.56 -16.45 -4.95
N ARG A 113 -8.48 -17.75 -5.17
CA ARG A 113 -9.66 -18.59 -5.42
C ARG A 113 -10.65 -18.57 -4.26
N ARG A 114 -10.16 -18.54 -3.00
CA ARG A 114 -11.00 -18.62 -1.80
C ARG A 114 -11.50 -17.26 -1.33
N THR A 115 -10.74 -16.19 -1.57
CA THR A 115 -11.07 -14.85 -1.07
C THR A 115 -11.74 -13.96 -2.12
N ASN A 116 -11.48 -14.20 -3.42
CA ASN A 116 -11.95 -13.36 -4.53
C ASN A 116 -11.48 -11.90 -4.41
N VAL A 117 -10.24 -11.66 -3.94
CA VAL A 117 -9.66 -10.31 -3.90
C VAL A 117 -9.51 -9.72 -5.29
N SER A 118 -9.64 -8.40 -5.38
CA SER A 118 -9.46 -7.64 -6.63
C SER A 118 -8.00 -7.49 -7.02
N THR A 119 -7.10 -7.43 -6.02
CA THR A 119 -5.64 -7.34 -6.19
C THR A 119 -4.93 -8.09 -5.07
N LEU A 120 -3.72 -8.58 -5.34
CA LEU A 120 -2.92 -9.32 -4.38
C LEU A 120 -1.54 -8.68 -4.20
N ALA A 121 -1.25 -8.21 -2.99
CA ALA A 121 0.09 -7.81 -2.59
C ALA A 121 0.93 -9.04 -2.24
N ILE A 122 2.16 -9.07 -2.76
CA ILE A 122 3.05 -10.23 -2.64
C ILE A 122 4.39 -9.89 -1.99
N GLY A 123 4.82 -10.73 -1.05
CA GLY A 123 6.17 -10.69 -0.51
C GLY A 123 7.18 -11.26 -1.51
N VAL A 124 8.09 -10.43 -2.00
CA VAL A 124 9.12 -10.78 -2.98
C VAL A 124 10.51 -10.24 -2.63
N GLY A 125 10.70 -9.86 -1.35
CA GLY A 125 11.98 -9.34 -0.84
C GLY A 125 12.02 -7.83 -0.70
N THR A 126 10.90 -7.14 -0.86
CA THR A 126 10.77 -5.72 -0.54
C THR A 126 10.66 -5.48 0.97
N ALA A 127 10.90 -4.24 1.38
CA ALA A 127 10.78 -3.81 2.77
C ALA A 127 10.22 -2.38 2.88
N HIS A 128 9.42 -2.15 3.91
CA HIS A 128 8.92 -0.83 4.24
C HIS A 128 10.00 0.04 4.92
N GLY A 129 9.98 1.34 4.64
CA GLY A 129 10.92 2.29 5.22
C GLY A 129 12.16 2.51 4.36
N VAL A 130 13.28 2.80 5.02
CA VAL A 130 14.57 3.03 4.37
C VAL A 130 15.36 1.73 4.34
N TYR A 131 15.75 1.28 3.16
CA TYR A 131 16.60 0.09 3.02
C TYR A 131 17.95 0.28 3.72
N LYS A 132 18.37 -0.73 4.47
CA LYS A 132 19.70 -0.74 5.14
C LYS A 132 20.81 -1.30 4.25
N GLY A 133 20.50 -1.69 3.03
CA GLY A 133 21.42 -2.26 2.05
C GLY A 133 20.77 -2.34 0.69
N THR A 134 21.41 -3.00 -0.28
CA THR A 134 20.82 -3.20 -1.60
C THR A 134 19.69 -4.23 -1.52
N PRO A 135 18.44 -3.86 -1.85
CA PRO A 135 17.33 -4.81 -1.86
C PRO A 135 17.53 -5.86 -2.94
N HIS A 136 17.15 -7.10 -2.62
CA HIS A 136 17.16 -8.20 -3.58
C HIS A 136 15.73 -8.66 -3.83
N ILE A 137 15.19 -8.27 -4.99
CA ILE A 137 13.83 -8.58 -5.38
C ILE A 137 13.80 -9.85 -6.22
N ASN A 138 12.94 -10.79 -5.85
CA ASN A 138 12.79 -12.05 -6.57
C ASN A 138 11.86 -11.89 -7.78
N ILE A 139 12.40 -11.40 -8.89
CA ILE A 139 11.66 -11.16 -10.15
C ILE A 139 11.06 -12.45 -10.70
N GLU A 140 11.74 -13.59 -10.58
CA GLU A 140 11.22 -14.88 -11.06
C GLU A 140 9.97 -15.29 -10.26
N ARG A 141 9.93 -15.04 -8.95
CA ARG A 141 8.74 -15.30 -8.13
C ARG A 141 7.54 -14.45 -8.58
N ILE A 142 7.75 -13.20 -8.99
CA ILE A 142 6.69 -12.35 -9.56
C ILE A 142 6.12 -13.00 -10.81
N LYS A 143 6.99 -13.44 -11.75
CA LYS A 143 6.57 -14.12 -12.98
C LYS A 143 5.82 -15.42 -12.72
N GLU A 144 6.33 -16.24 -11.77
CA GLU A 144 5.69 -17.51 -11.39
C GLU A 144 4.26 -17.28 -10.87
N ILE A 145 4.07 -16.31 -9.96
CA ILE A 145 2.76 -15.97 -9.43
C ILE A 145 1.86 -15.38 -10.51
N HIS A 146 2.39 -14.44 -11.32
CA HIS A 146 1.63 -13.82 -12.42
C HIS A 146 1.17 -14.84 -13.47
N ALA A 147 1.96 -15.89 -13.72
CA ALA A 147 1.57 -16.96 -14.64
C ALA A 147 0.50 -17.92 -14.05
N ALA A 148 0.38 -17.96 -12.71
CA ALA A 148 -0.51 -18.87 -12.01
C ALA A 148 -1.90 -18.27 -11.72
N ILE A 149 -2.02 -16.93 -11.64
CA ILE A 149 -3.27 -16.24 -11.30
C ILE A 149 -3.53 -15.05 -12.23
N ASP A 150 -4.80 -14.80 -12.53
CA ASP A 150 -5.25 -13.63 -13.33
C ASP A 150 -5.39 -12.36 -12.48
N THR A 151 -5.33 -12.47 -11.15
CA THR A 151 -5.50 -11.35 -10.23
C THR A 151 -4.30 -10.40 -10.33
N PRO A 152 -4.53 -9.08 -10.54
CA PRO A 152 -3.48 -8.08 -10.60
C PRO A 152 -2.57 -8.09 -9.35
N LEU A 153 -1.25 -8.01 -9.55
CA LEU A 153 -0.26 -8.07 -8.49
C LEU A 153 0.17 -6.68 -8.01
N VAL A 154 0.39 -6.57 -6.70
CA VAL A 154 0.80 -5.34 -6.04
C VAL A 154 2.17 -5.49 -5.40
N LEU A 155 3.03 -4.47 -5.57
CA LEU A 155 4.34 -4.35 -4.94
C LEU A 155 4.29 -3.29 -3.84
N HIS A 156 4.42 -3.71 -2.59
CA HIS A 156 4.65 -2.83 -1.45
C HIS A 156 6.15 -2.60 -1.21
N GLY A 157 6.49 -1.57 -0.43
CA GLY A 157 7.88 -1.30 -0.05
C GLY A 157 8.77 -0.86 -1.20
N ALA A 158 8.24 -0.19 -2.23
CA ALA A 158 9.00 0.19 -3.42
C ALA A 158 9.91 1.40 -3.23
N SER A 159 9.72 2.21 -2.18
CA SER A 159 10.55 3.39 -1.92
C SER A 159 12.03 3.01 -1.75
N GLY A 160 12.90 3.58 -2.60
CA GLY A 160 14.34 3.30 -2.61
C GLY A 160 14.79 2.18 -3.55
N LEU A 161 13.88 1.59 -4.32
CA LEU A 161 14.23 0.73 -5.45
C LEU A 161 14.69 1.60 -6.63
N SER A 162 15.64 1.08 -7.44
CA SER A 162 16.04 1.77 -8.66
C SER A 162 14.97 1.65 -9.76
N ASP A 163 15.01 2.59 -10.71
CA ASP A 163 14.11 2.59 -11.87
C ASP A 163 14.19 1.28 -12.67
N GLU A 164 15.37 0.68 -12.75
CA GLU A 164 15.59 -0.60 -13.45
C GLU A 164 14.84 -1.73 -12.74
N VAL A 165 14.98 -1.84 -11.42
CA VAL A 165 14.28 -2.86 -10.62
C VAL A 165 12.77 -2.68 -10.72
N LEU A 166 12.26 -1.45 -10.68
CA LEU A 166 10.83 -1.16 -10.82
C LEU A 166 10.31 -1.57 -12.20
N LYS A 167 11.06 -1.27 -13.28
CA LYS A 167 10.71 -1.70 -14.63
C LYS A 167 10.71 -3.21 -14.78
N ASP A 168 11.67 -3.90 -14.16
CA ASP A 168 11.73 -5.36 -14.16
C ASP A 168 10.53 -5.96 -13.41
N CYS A 169 10.11 -5.37 -12.28
CA CYS A 169 8.91 -5.79 -11.56
C CYS A 169 7.65 -5.61 -12.42
N ILE A 170 7.50 -4.46 -13.09
CA ILE A 170 6.36 -4.20 -13.98
C ILE A 170 6.36 -5.18 -15.15
N ALA A 171 7.50 -5.41 -15.78
CA ALA A 171 7.64 -6.37 -16.88
C ALA A 171 7.35 -7.82 -16.44
N ALA A 172 7.56 -8.13 -15.16
CA ALA A 172 7.27 -9.44 -14.57
C ALA A 172 5.78 -9.64 -14.19
N GLY A 173 4.95 -8.57 -14.18
CA GLY A 173 3.51 -8.67 -13.94
C GLY A 173 2.98 -7.82 -12.78
N ILE A 174 3.80 -6.97 -12.15
CA ILE A 174 3.30 -6.00 -11.16
C ILE A 174 2.48 -4.91 -11.85
N THR A 175 1.29 -4.63 -11.34
CA THR A 175 0.34 -3.66 -11.89
C THR A 175 0.07 -2.46 -10.97
N LYS A 176 0.32 -2.58 -9.68
CA LYS A 176 0.21 -1.50 -8.67
C LYS A 176 1.48 -1.45 -7.83
N ILE A 177 1.98 -0.26 -7.55
CA ILE A 177 3.19 -0.05 -6.75
C ILE A 177 2.93 1.00 -5.68
N ASN A 178 3.29 0.70 -4.42
CA ASN A 178 3.12 1.59 -3.29
C ASN A 178 4.41 2.35 -2.96
N PHE A 179 4.33 3.68 -2.96
CA PHE A 179 5.39 4.59 -2.53
C PHE A 179 4.95 5.41 -1.34
N ALA A 180 5.73 5.46 -0.26
CA ALA A 180 5.43 6.28 0.90
C ALA A 180 6.67 6.99 1.45
N THR A 181 7.75 6.26 1.72
CA THR A 181 8.95 6.78 2.40
C THR A 181 9.61 7.88 1.60
N GLU A 182 9.76 7.74 0.29
CA GLU A 182 10.36 8.77 -0.57
C GLU A 182 9.55 10.06 -0.57
N LEU A 183 8.22 9.97 -0.67
CA LEU A 183 7.35 11.15 -0.61
C LEU A 183 7.46 11.86 0.74
N ARG A 184 7.49 11.10 1.84
CA ARG A 184 7.68 11.67 3.19
C ARG A 184 9.06 12.33 3.34
N GLN A 185 10.11 11.72 2.77
CA GLN A 185 11.46 12.29 2.77
C GLN A 185 11.54 13.56 1.93
N ALA A 186 10.99 13.56 0.71
CA ALA A 186 10.94 14.73 -0.16
C ALA A 186 10.22 15.90 0.53
N TYR A 187 9.04 15.64 1.09
CA TYR A 187 8.28 16.62 1.86
C TYR A 187 9.09 17.19 3.03
N THR A 188 9.70 16.34 3.85
CA THR A 188 10.50 16.75 5.01
C THR A 188 11.74 17.54 4.57
N ASN A 189 12.41 17.12 3.50
CA ASN A 189 13.60 17.80 3.00
C ASN A 189 13.26 19.18 2.43
N GLY A 190 12.11 19.33 1.77
CA GLY A 190 11.61 20.63 1.33
C GLY A 190 11.42 21.60 2.51
N ILE A 191 10.77 21.16 3.58
CA ILE A 191 10.62 21.97 4.80
C ILE A 191 11.98 22.34 5.42
N LYS A 192 12.89 21.36 5.55
CA LYS A 192 14.24 21.61 6.10
C LYS A 192 15.03 22.63 5.27
N ALA A 193 14.86 22.60 3.94
CA ALA A 193 15.53 23.57 3.07
C ALA A 193 15.02 25.00 3.29
N GLU A 194 13.74 25.19 3.59
CA GLU A 194 13.21 26.53 3.92
C GLU A 194 13.71 27.01 5.29
N PHE A 195 13.72 26.16 6.32
CA PHE A 195 14.31 26.50 7.61
C PHE A 195 15.83 26.76 7.54
N ALA A 196 16.55 26.13 6.61
CA ALA A 196 17.96 26.43 6.40
C ALA A 196 18.20 27.83 5.77
N LYS A 197 17.23 28.34 5.00
CA LYS A 197 17.29 29.70 4.45
C LYS A 197 16.94 30.76 5.49
N ASP A 198 15.93 30.48 6.32
CA ASP A 198 15.45 31.39 7.37
C ASP A 198 15.05 30.53 8.60
N PRO A 199 15.96 30.38 9.59
CA PRO A 199 15.68 29.63 10.80
C PRO A 199 14.53 30.18 11.66
N GLU A 200 14.21 31.46 11.51
CA GLU A 200 13.16 32.13 12.28
C GLU A 200 11.80 32.13 11.57
N VAL A 201 11.69 31.50 10.38
CA VAL A 201 10.42 31.41 9.66
C VAL A 201 9.39 30.65 10.50
N PHE A 202 8.23 31.27 10.72
CA PHE A 202 7.15 30.69 11.53
C PHE A 202 5.83 30.51 10.77
N ASP A 203 5.67 31.10 9.58
CA ASP A 203 4.45 30.93 8.77
C ASP A 203 4.49 29.65 7.97
N PRO A 204 3.55 28.68 8.23
CA PRO A 204 3.46 27.42 7.47
C PRO A 204 3.36 27.62 5.96
N LYS A 205 2.70 28.67 5.49
CA LYS A 205 2.59 28.99 4.06
C LYS A 205 3.95 29.28 3.41
N ILE A 206 4.94 29.67 4.21
CA ILE A 206 6.30 29.93 3.73
C ILE A 206 7.14 28.65 3.79
N TYR A 207 7.28 28.04 4.97
CA TYR A 207 8.17 26.88 5.11
C TYR A 207 7.65 25.58 4.46
N MET A 208 6.35 25.51 4.14
CA MET A 208 5.81 24.36 3.39
C MET A 208 5.94 24.50 1.86
N ARG A 209 6.35 25.67 1.33
CA ARG A 209 6.46 25.87 -0.14
C ARG A 209 7.37 24.85 -0.82
N GLY A 210 8.47 24.49 -0.18
CA GLY A 210 9.42 23.51 -0.74
C GLY A 210 8.97 22.05 -0.61
N ALA A 211 7.83 21.83 0.05
CA ALA A 211 7.28 20.50 0.33
C ALA A 211 6.05 20.17 -0.54
N ILE A 212 5.53 21.15 -1.27
CA ILE A 212 4.36 21.05 -2.18
C ILE A 212 4.82 21.12 -3.68
#